data_5dbf0d1d9d54d4005b92e4cb45d74171
#
_entry.id   5dbf0d1d9d54d4005b92e4cb45d74171
#
_cell.length_a   1.000
_cell.length_b   1.000
_cell.length_c   1.000
_cell.angle_alpha   90.00
_cell.angle_beta   90.00
_cell.angle_gamma   90.00
#
_symmetry.space_group_name_H-M   'P 1'
#
loop_
_entity.id
_entity.type
_entity.pdbx_description
1 polymer ?
#
loop_
_entity_poly.entity_id
_entity_poly.type
_entity_poly.pdbx_seq_one_letter_code
_entity_poly.pdbx_strand_id
1 'polypeptide(L)'
;MIAFWAIAILLAAAILLVLARTALGAGRVEAPARKDIEIYKAQLAEVERDLERGVVSEADAEALRTEIARRLLAADAEAADAGQDAQRAPLWGTVALGAGALAGAFALYFTLGAPGYGDMPLASRLAALEDRAATRPSQAVAQRAYLATAPRPDVDPSFEALVADLRAAVAERPEELEGLALLARNEAALGNYAAAIAAQEALIAAKGQTDAADHRDLAELMIVATGFYVSPEAETELRIALSMDPNDGAALYFLGLMFQQAGRYDRTFALWQPLLEGSPPSAPWVPLIRGQIPAIASLAGIRYVLPEGRGPTVEDLAAAEEMSLEDRAAMIEGMVQGLADRLATQGGPPEDWAQLIVAQAVLGQQERAQAILDEAREVFQDRADALNLFQRVAADQGLR
;
A
#
# COMPACT_ATOMS: atom_id res chain seq x y z
N MET A 1 -0.85 28.66 1.23
CA MET A 1 -0.84 28.97 2.69
C MET A 1 -1.63 30.22 3.04
N ILE A 2 -1.30 31.39 2.47
CA ILE A 2 -2.00 32.66 2.77
C ILE A 2 -3.52 32.56 2.48
N ALA A 3 -3.91 32.01 1.33
CA ALA A 3 -5.31 31.82 0.96
C ALA A 3 -6.09 30.92 1.94
N PHE A 4 -5.47 29.84 2.42
CA PHE A 4 -6.07 28.95 3.42
C PHE A 4 -6.37 29.70 4.72
N TRP A 5 -5.40 30.44 5.25
CA TRP A 5 -5.59 31.23 6.47
C TRP A 5 -6.61 32.33 6.31
N ALA A 6 -6.62 33.00 5.15
CA ALA A 6 -7.62 34.05 4.86
C ALA A 6 -9.04 33.45 4.85
N ILE A 7 -9.26 32.31 4.20
CA ILE A 7 -10.56 31.63 4.17
C ILE A 7 -10.95 31.14 5.57
N ALA A 8 -10.03 30.54 6.32
CA ALA A 8 -10.29 30.05 7.67
C ALA A 8 -10.70 31.21 8.64
N ILE A 9 -10.02 32.35 8.59
CA ILE A 9 -10.35 33.51 9.37
C ILE A 9 -11.71 34.10 8.95
N LEU A 10 -12.00 34.13 7.65
CA LEU A 10 -13.26 34.66 7.14
C LEU A 10 -14.45 33.77 7.55
N LEU A 11 -14.32 32.47 7.51
CA LEU A 11 -15.31 31.51 8.00
C LEU A 11 -15.50 31.63 9.52
N ALA A 12 -14.44 31.73 10.28
CA ALA A 12 -14.51 31.93 11.73
C ALA A 12 -15.22 33.23 12.09
N ALA A 13 -14.92 34.34 11.41
CA ALA A 13 -15.59 35.62 11.58
C ALA A 13 -17.10 35.55 11.20
N ALA A 14 -17.45 34.85 10.13
CA ALA A 14 -18.83 34.63 9.73
C ALA A 14 -19.62 33.85 10.79
N ILE A 15 -19.04 32.76 11.34
CA ILE A 15 -19.66 31.97 12.41
C ILE A 15 -19.89 32.83 13.65
N LEU A 16 -18.89 33.58 14.08
CA LEU A 16 -19.02 34.51 15.25
C LEU A 16 -20.08 35.59 15.01
N LEU A 17 -20.17 36.12 13.78
CA LEU A 17 -21.19 37.09 13.41
C LEU A 17 -22.59 36.50 13.48
N VAL A 18 -22.81 35.29 12.98
CA VAL A 18 -24.09 34.59 13.06
C VAL A 18 -24.47 34.33 14.51
N LEU A 19 -23.56 33.84 15.34
CA LEU A 19 -23.80 33.62 16.78
C LEU A 19 -24.14 34.92 17.51
N ALA A 20 -23.41 36.00 17.23
CA ALA A 20 -23.69 37.29 17.80
C ALA A 20 -25.08 37.81 17.36
N ARG A 21 -25.43 37.67 16.09
CA ARG A 21 -26.73 38.10 15.53
C ARG A 21 -27.89 37.28 16.09
N THR A 22 -27.76 35.98 16.29
CA THR A 22 -28.77 35.13 16.93
C THR A 22 -28.94 35.51 18.42
N ALA A 23 -27.85 35.72 19.14
CA ALA A 23 -27.89 36.15 20.54
C ALA A 23 -28.56 37.54 20.71
N LEU A 24 -28.30 38.46 19.78
CA LEU A 24 -28.95 39.79 19.77
C LEU A 24 -30.43 39.69 19.31
N GLY A 25 -30.78 38.76 18.45
CA GLY A 25 -32.14 38.54 17.93
C GLY A 25 -33.05 37.77 18.87
N ALA A 26 -32.51 36.95 19.75
CA ALA A 26 -33.28 36.13 20.70
C ALA A 26 -34.17 36.96 21.69
N GLY A 27 -33.92 38.29 21.82
CA GLY A 27 -34.77 39.17 22.60
C GLY A 27 -35.96 39.79 21.84
N ARG A 28 -36.17 39.43 20.55
CA ARG A 28 -37.25 39.97 19.71
C ARG A 28 -38.37 38.97 19.39
N VAL A 29 -38.36 37.80 19.98
CA VAL A 29 -39.53 36.93 19.91
C VAL A 29 -40.58 37.55 20.80
N GLU A 30 -41.57 38.27 20.20
CA GLU A 30 -42.74 38.74 20.92
C GLU A 30 -43.38 37.58 21.62
N ALA A 31 -43.40 37.59 22.95
CA ALA A 31 -44.05 36.56 23.72
C ALA A 31 -45.52 36.42 23.23
N PRO A 32 -46.02 35.20 23.00
CA PRO A 32 -47.42 34.97 22.54
C PRO A 32 -48.41 35.78 23.38
N ALA A 33 -48.18 35.89 24.67
CA ALA A 33 -48.97 36.69 25.63
C ALA A 33 -49.15 38.17 25.25
N ARG A 34 -48.19 38.80 24.55
CA ARG A 34 -48.36 40.18 24.08
C ARG A 34 -49.36 40.33 22.95
N LYS A 35 -49.49 39.32 22.05
CA LYS A 35 -50.50 39.29 21.02
C LYS A 35 -51.90 39.07 21.61
N ASP A 36 -52.02 38.27 22.65
CA ASP A 36 -53.28 38.01 23.36
C ASP A 36 -53.77 39.26 24.06
N ILE A 37 -52.89 40.07 24.66
CA ILE A 37 -53.20 41.39 25.26
C ILE A 37 -53.82 42.34 24.20
N GLU A 38 -53.30 42.41 22.96
CA GLU A 38 -53.84 43.26 21.90
C GLU A 38 -55.21 42.74 21.44
N ILE A 39 -55.43 41.41 21.36
CA ILE A 39 -56.71 40.81 21.02
C ILE A 39 -57.73 41.13 22.09
N TYR A 40 -57.44 40.99 23.36
CA TYR A 40 -58.36 41.32 24.46
C TYR A 40 -58.70 42.80 24.50
N LYS A 41 -57.78 43.72 24.23
CA LYS A 41 -58.04 45.17 24.11
C LYS A 41 -58.99 45.47 22.94
N ALA A 42 -58.82 44.76 21.79
CA ALA A 42 -59.71 44.93 20.66
C ALA A 42 -61.12 44.40 20.97
N GLN A 43 -61.25 43.30 21.70
CA GLN A 43 -62.53 42.75 22.14
C GLN A 43 -63.25 43.70 23.12
N LEU A 44 -62.54 44.36 24.06
CA LEU A 44 -63.14 45.39 24.95
C LEU A 44 -63.71 46.57 24.13
N ALA A 45 -62.96 47.06 23.17
CA ALA A 45 -63.39 48.07 22.24
C ALA A 45 -64.58 47.68 21.35
N GLU A 46 -64.73 46.42 21.09
CA GLU A 46 -65.89 45.87 20.33
C GLU A 46 -67.14 45.80 21.22
N VAL A 47 -67.03 45.34 22.46
CA VAL A 47 -68.11 45.37 23.44
C VAL A 47 -68.65 46.75 23.66
N GLU A 48 -67.83 47.81 23.73
CA GLU A 48 -68.26 49.16 23.82
C GLU A 48 -69.01 49.68 22.61
N ARG A 49 -68.55 49.34 21.42
CA ARG A 49 -69.22 49.68 20.17
C ARG A 49 -70.57 48.98 20.04
N ASP A 50 -70.69 47.75 20.51
CA ASP A 50 -71.95 46.98 20.43
C ASP A 50 -72.95 47.44 21.46
N LEU A 51 -72.49 47.95 22.62
CA LEU A 51 -73.34 48.63 23.60
C LEU A 51 -73.90 49.93 23.01
N GLU A 52 -73.07 50.76 22.37
CA GLU A 52 -73.50 52.04 21.73
C GLU A 52 -74.52 51.83 20.62
N ARG A 53 -74.42 50.66 19.91
CA ARG A 53 -75.31 50.22 18.84
C ARG A 53 -76.60 49.58 19.35
N GLY A 54 -76.71 49.34 20.65
CA GLY A 54 -77.86 48.68 21.26
C GLY A 54 -77.96 47.18 20.95
N VAL A 55 -76.87 46.53 20.48
CA VAL A 55 -76.83 45.13 20.14
C VAL A 55 -76.73 44.27 21.42
N VAL A 56 -76.09 44.78 22.46
CA VAL A 56 -75.94 44.13 23.76
C VAL A 56 -76.57 44.95 24.87
N SER A 57 -77.19 44.26 25.83
CA SER A 57 -77.77 44.97 27.00
C SER A 57 -76.66 45.46 27.93
N GLU A 58 -76.96 46.49 28.72
CA GLU A 58 -75.98 47.10 29.66
C GLU A 58 -75.48 46.10 30.69
N ALA A 59 -76.36 45.20 31.19
CA ALA A 59 -75.99 44.11 32.09
C ALA A 59 -75.09 43.05 31.47
N ASP A 60 -75.33 42.68 30.20
CA ASP A 60 -74.48 41.69 29.45
C ASP A 60 -73.12 42.33 29.09
N ALA A 61 -73.09 43.62 28.72
CA ALA A 61 -71.86 44.33 28.42
C ALA A 61 -70.94 44.43 29.67
N GLU A 62 -71.50 44.62 30.84
CA GLU A 62 -70.74 44.68 32.09
C GLU A 62 -70.18 43.28 32.48
N ALA A 63 -70.93 42.20 32.23
CA ALA A 63 -70.46 40.83 32.43
C ALA A 63 -69.32 40.50 31.48
N LEU A 64 -69.45 40.89 30.20
CA LEU A 64 -68.41 40.66 29.17
C LEU A 64 -67.16 41.47 29.44
N ARG A 65 -67.27 42.70 29.84
CA ARG A 65 -66.12 43.60 30.29
C ARG A 65 -65.36 42.91 31.40
N THR A 66 -66.06 42.40 32.42
CA THR A 66 -65.46 41.79 33.60
C THR A 66 -64.68 40.51 33.18
N GLU A 67 -65.22 39.72 32.33
CA GLU A 67 -64.56 38.46 31.87
C GLU A 67 -63.36 38.79 30.97
N ILE A 68 -63.48 39.74 30.02
CA ILE A 68 -62.37 40.13 29.17
C ILE A 68 -61.27 40.81 29.99
N ALA A 69 -61.61 41.66 30.96
CA ALA A 69 -60.67 42.31 31.85
C ALA A 69 -59.92 41.25 32.70
N ARG A 70 -60.62 40.22 33.18
CA ARG A 70 -59.98 39.12 33.90
C ARG A 70 -58.98 38.36 33.05
N ARG A 71 -59.33 38.08 31.80
CA ARG A 71 -58.42 37.41 30.82
C ARG A 71 -57.25 38.31 30.45
N LEU A 72 -57.48 39.60 30.28
CA LEU A 72 -56.42 40.59 30.02
C LEU A 72 -55.39 40.63 31.16
N LEU A 73 -55.87 40.62 32.41
CA LEU A 73 -55.01 40.61 33.59
C LEU A 73 -54.22 39.31 33.71
N ALA A 74 -54.85 38.17 33.38
CA ALA A 74 -54.15 36.88 33.37
C ALA A 74 -53.06 36.83 32.29
N ALA A 75 -53.36 37.35 31.08
CA ALA A 75 -52.39 37.43 30.00
C ALA A 75 -51.25 38.42 30.29
N ASP A 76 -51.54 39.53 31.00
CA ASP A 76 -50.52 40.49 31.41
C ASP A 76 -49.59 39.90 32.51
N ALA A 77 -50.16 39.13 33.44
CA ALA A 77 -49.36 38.41 34.46
C ALA A 77 -48.48 37.34 33.80
N GLU A 78 -48.99 36.59 32.84
CA GLU A 78 -48.23 35.59 32.08
C GLU A 78 -47.12 36.24 31.24
N ALA A 79 -47.40 37.41 30.63
CA ALA A 79 -46.41 38.20 29.90
C ALA A 79 -45.31 38.78 30.82
N ALA A 80 -45.67 39.14 32.07
CA ALA A 80 -44.71 39.62 33.05
C ALA A 80 -43.81 38.48 33.56
N ASP A 81 -44.35 37.30 33.84
CA ASP A 81 -43.59 36.13 34.27
C ASP A 81 -42.67 35.62 33.14
N ALA A 82 -43.18 35.54 31.91
CA ALA A 82 -42.36 35.18 30.74
C ALA A 82 -41.21 36.19 30.47
N GLY A 83 -41.42 37.44 30.85
CA GLY A 83 -40.39 38.51 30.77
C GLY A 83 -39.31 38.39 31.83
N GLN A 84 -39.59 37.74 32.97
CA GLN A 84 -38.62 37.48 34.04
C GLN A 84 -37.79 36.25 33.80
N ASP A 85 -38.38 35.19 33.21
CA ASP A 85 -37.70 33.95 32.87
C ASP A 85 -36.79 34.06 31.61
N ALA A 86 -37.01 35.04 30.77
CA ALA A 86 -36.09 35.35 29.67
C ALA A 86 -34.83 36.02 30.21
N GLN A 87 -34.09 35.33 31.10
CA GLN A 87 -32.72 35.70 31.43
C GLN A 87 -31.92 35.66 30.12
N ARG A 88 -31.68 36.85 29.55
CA ARG A 88 -30.83 37.00 28.37
C ARG A 88 -29.48 36.37 28.68
N ALA A 89 -29.20 35.19 28.08
CA ALA A 89 -27.85 34.66 28.13
C ALA A 89 -26.92 35.83 27.76
N PRO A 90 -25.97 36.18 28.61
CA PRO A 90 -25.18 37.38 28.40
C PRO A 90 -24.42 37.22 27.08
N LEU A 91 -24.51 38.22 26.20
CA LEU A 91 -23.89 38.19 24.86
C LEU A 91 -22.42 37.75 24.92
N TRP A 92 -21.73 38.17 26.00
CA TRP A 92 -20.35 37.77 26.25
C TRP A 92 -20.20 36.27 26.47
N GLY A 93 -21.18 35.56 27.04
CA GLY A 93 -21.15 34.11 27.26
C GLY A 93 -21.20 33.33 25.96
N THR A 94 -22.09 33.69 25.01
CA THR A 94 -22.18 33.08 23.70
C THR A 94 -20.96 33.38 22.84
N VAL A 95 -20.43 34.60 22.90
CA VAL A 95 -19.19 34.98 22.21
C VAL A 95 -17.99 34.25 22.81
N ALA A 96 -17.90 34.15 24.14
CA ALA A 96 -16.82 33.41 24.80
C ALA A 96 -16.84 31.91 24.48
N LEU A 97 -18.02 31.29 24.42
CA LEU A 97 -18.17 29.89 24.03
C LEU A 97 -17.73 29.66 22.57
N GLY A 98 -18.15 30.53 21.66
CA GLY A 98 -17.76 30.49 20.26
C GLY A 98 -16.25 30.71 20.06
N ALA A 99 -15.68 31.69 20.76
CA ALA A 99 -14.23 31.93 20.73
C ALA A 99 -13.43 30.76 21.33
N GLY A 100 -13.92 30.17 22.43
CA GLY A 100 -13.31 28.99 23.04
C GLY A 100 -13.34 27.76 22.10
N ALA A 101 -14.44 27.49 21.39
CA ALA A 101 -14.55 26.43 20.41
C ALA A 101 -13.60 26.65 19.23
N LEU A 102 -13.49 27.90 18.73
CA LEU A 102 -12.53 28.23 17.67
C LEU A 102 -11.08 28.06 18.14
N ALA A 103 -10.75 28.54 19.33
CA ALA A 103 -9.41 28.35 19.90
C ALA A 103 -9.07 26.88 20.09
N GLY A 104 -10.02 26.05 20.55
CA GLY A 104 -9.89 24.63 20.65
C GLY A 104 -9.66 23.96 19.29
N ALA A 105 -10.42 24.36 18.26
CA ALA A 105 -10.24 23.84 16.89
C ALA A 105 -8.86 24.22 16.31
N PHE A 106 -8.39 25.44 16.53
CA PHE A 106 -7.03 25.86 16.15
C PHE A 106 -5.96 25.10 16.92
N ALA A 107 -6.10 24.91 18.22
CA ALA A 107 -5.16 24.14 19.02
C ALA A 107 -5.09 22.69 18.53
N LEU A 108 -6.24 22.09 18.25
CA LEU A 108 -6.32 20.73 17.68
C LEU A 108 -5.64 20.65 16.31
N TYR A 109 -5.85 21.65 15.46
CA TYR A 109 -5.19 21.72 14.16
C TYR A 109 -3.67 21.88 14.28
N PHE A 110 -3.16 22.67 15.24
CA PHE A 110 -1.72 22.83 15.45
C PHE A 110 -1.07 21.58 16.05
N THR A 111 -1.81 20.77 16.83
CA THR A 111 -1.28 19.55 17.46
C THR A 111 -1.39 18.31 16.59
N LEU A 112 -2.50 18.15 15.86
CA LEU A 112 -2.77 16.98 15.02
C LEU A 112 -2.57 17.22 13.51
N GLY A 113 -2.59 18.48 13.09
CA GLY A 113 -2.41 18.88 11.70
C GLY A 113 -0.94 19.14 11.35
N ALA A 114 -0.70 19.51 10.11
CA ALA A 114 0.61 19.89 9.59
C ALA A 114 0.59 21.36 9.09
N PRO A 115 0.52 22.35 9.97
CA PRO A 115 0.34 23.76 9.59
C PRO A 115 1.50 24.34 8.77
N GLY A 116 2.67 23.68 8.77
CA GLY A 116 3.84 24.04 7.97
C GLY A 116 3.94 23.33 6.61
N TYR A 117 3.05 22.37 6.35
CA TYR A 117 3.12 21.63 5.10
C TYR A 117 2.62 22.49 3.94
N GLY A 118 3.49 22.70 2.93
CA GLY A 118 3.13 23.43 1.70
C GLY A 118 2.11 22.64 0.88
N ASP A 119 1.32 23.35 0.11
CA ASP A 119 0.50 22.72 -0.92
C ASP A 119 1.41 22.04 -1.93
N MET A 120 1.17 20.75 -2.21
CA MET A 120 1.88 19.96 -3.20
C MET A 120 0.91 19.53 -4.32
N PRO A 121 0.63 20.40 -5.30
CA PRO A 121 -0.21 20.07 -6.44
C PRO A 121 0.29 18.82 -7.16
N LEU A 122 -0.60 18.07 -7.77
CA LEU A 122 -0.24 16.84 -8.49
C LEU A 122 0.86 17.10 -9.53
N ALA A 123 0.77 18.21 -10.27
CA ALA A 123 1.78 18.60 -11.24
C ALA A 123 3.19 18.75 -10.62
N SER A 124 3.29 19.38 -9.45
CA SER A 124 4.58 19.53 -8.75
C SER A 124 5.11 18.19 -8.23
N ARG A 125 4.22 17.29 -7.82
CA ARG A 125 4.60 15.91 -7.39
C ARG A 125 5.11 15.09 -8.57
N LEU A 126 4.45 15.20 -9.73
CA LEU A 126 4.88 14.52 -10.95
C LEU A 126 6.23 15.06 -11.44
N ALA A 127 6.40 16.37 -11.49
CA ALA A 127 7.68 17.00 -11.83
C ALA A 127 8.82 16.58 -10.89
N ALA A 128 8.55 16.51 -9.59
CA ALA A 128 9.55 16.03 -8.62
C ALA A 128 9.90 14.54 -8.78
N LEU A 129 8.97 13.71 -9.26
CA LEU A 129 9.26 12.31 -9.62
C LEU A 129 10.11 12.21 -10.88
N GLU A 130 9.83 13.03 -11.91
CA GLU A 130 10.61 13.11 -13.13
C GLU A 130 12.02 13.62 -12.85
N ASP A 131 12.17 14.67 -12.04
CA ASP A 131 13.46 15.18 -11.60
C ASP A 131 14.29 14.13 -10.85
N ARG A 132 13.65 13.39 -9.93
CA ARG A 132 14.32 12.28 -9.21
C ARG A 132 14.76 11.18 -10.17
N ALA A 133 13.95 10.85 -11.16
CA ALA A 133 14.31 9.86 -12.15
C ALA A 133 15.49 10.33 -13.02
N ALA A 134 15.51 11.61 -13.43
CA ALA A 134 16.56 12.19 -14.24
C ALA A 134 17.88 12.41 -13.48
N THR A 135 17.81 12.61 -12.16
CA THR A 135 18.99 12.88 -11.31
C THR A 135 19.53 11.63 -10.60
N ARG A 136 19.04 10.44 -10.95
CA ARG A 136 19.55 9.18 -10.40
C ARG A 136 21.07 9.03 -10.69
N PRO A 137 21.88 8.61 -9.69
CA PRO A 137 23.30 8.36 -9.92
C PRO A 137 23.52 7.33 -11.02
N SER A 138 24.48 7.61 -11.90
CA SER A 138 24.91 6.64 -12.91
C SER A 138 25.61 5.44 -12.26
N GLN A 139 25.74 4.33 -13.00
CA GLN A 139 26.44 3.13 -12.56
C GLN A 139 27.81 3.45 -11.98
N ALA A 140 28.61 4.22 -12.70
CA ALA A 140 29.97 4.56 -12.30
C ALA A 140 30.04 5.38 -10.99
N VAL A 141 29.05 6.27 -10.77
CA VAL A 141 28.99 7.08 -9.54
C VAL A 141 28.56 6.21 -8.36
N ALA A 142 27.50 5.42 -8.53
CA ALA A 142 26.98 4.55 -7.46
C ALA A 142 27.98 3.46 -7.07
N GLN A 143 28.61 2.81 -8.04
CA GLN A 143 29.64 1.79 -7.80
C GLN A 143 30.85 2.36 -7.05
N ARG A 144 31.34 3.54 -7.43
CA ARG A 144 32.45 4.19 -6.70
C ARG A 144 32.08 4.51 -5.26
N ALA A 145 30.85 5.00 -5.02
CA ALA A 145 30.36 5.30 -3.69
C ALA A 145 30.26 4.04 -2.82
N TYR A 146 29.74 2.95 -3.38
CA TYR A 146 29.61 1.67 -2.68
C TYR A 146 30.99 1.08 -2.35
N LEU A 147 31.92 0.99 -3.30
CA LEU A 147 33.24 0.42 -3.11
C LEU A 147 34.11 1.20 -2.09
N ALA A 148 33.80 2.48 -1.86
CA ALA A 148 34.48 3.26 -0.83
C ALA A 148 34.18 2.79 0.60
N THR A 149 33.05 2.08 0.81
CA THR A 149 32.56 1.65 2.13
C THR A 149 32.36 0.13 2.25
N ALA A 150 32.32 -0.57 1.12
CA ALA A 150 32.12 -2.01 1.10
C ALA A 150 33.29 -2.78 1.68
N PRO A 151 33.08 -3.81 2.51
CA PRO A 151 34.15 -4.70 2.95
C PRO A 151 34.68 -5.47 1.72
N ARG A 152 35.98 -5.65 1.66
CA ARG A 152 36.57 -6.53 0.65
C ARG A 152 36.27 -7.98 1.02
N PRO A 153 35.87 -8.81 0.03
CA PRO A 153 35.73 -10.25 0.27
C PRO A 153 37.07 -10.83 0.78
N ASP A 154 36.95 -11.74 1.74
CA ASP A 154 38.10 -12.58 2.12
C ASP A 154 38.20 -13.72 1.13
N VAL A 155 39.18 -13.69 0.26
CA VAL A 155 39.34 -14.61 -0.87
C VAL A 155 40.56 -15.49 -0.67
N ASP A 156 40.41 -16.77 -0.93
CA ASP A 156 41.53 -17.72 -0.92
C ASP A 156 42.57 -17.33 -1.99
N PRO A 157 43.84 -17.14 -1.64
CA PRO A 157 44.92 -16.80 -2.59
C PRO A 157 45.06 -17.80 -3.76
N SER A 158 44.70 -19.07 -3.56
CA SER A 158 44.71 -20.08 -4.62
C SER A 158 43.64 -19.84 -5.67
N PHE A 159 42.47 -19.37 -5.24
CA PHE A 159 41.39 -18.98 -6.16
C PHE A 159 41.74 -17.72 -6.94
N GLU A 160 42.38 -16.73 -6.29
CA GLU A 160 42.83 -15.53 -6.98
C GLU A 160 43.86 -15.87 -8.08
N ALA A 161 44.79 -16.82 -7.82
CA ALA A 161 45.74 -17.30 -8.82
C ALA A 161 45.06 -17.99 -10.00
N LEU A 162 44.04 -18.83 -9.74
CA LEU A 162 43.27 -19.48 -10.81
C LEU A 162 42.52 -18.46 -11.69
N VAL A 163 41.97 -17.41 -11.10
CA VAL A 163 41.32 -16.36 -11.88
C VAL A 163 42.34 -15.53 -12.67
N ALA A 164 43.59 -15.36 -12.15
CA ALA A 164 44.64 -14.73 -12.93
C ALA A 164 45.04 -15.55 -14.16
N ASP A 165 45.11 -16.87 -14.05
CA ASP A 165 45.35 -17.77 -15.19
C ASP A 165 44.20 -17.72 -16.19
N LEU A 166 42.94 -17.67 -15.72
CA LEU A 166 41.76 -17.51 -16.55
C LEU A 166 41.78 -16.18 -17.35
N ARG A 167 42.19 -15.08 -16.70
CA ARG A 167 42.37 -13.79 -17.39
C ARG A 167 43.36 -13.89 -18.55
N ALA A 168 44.51 -14.57 -18.32
CA ALA A 168 45.51 -14.79 -19.36
C ALA A 168 44.94 -15.63 -20.51
N ALA A 169 44.24 -16.72 -20.20
CA ALA A 169 43.61 -17.57 -21.21
C ALA A 169 42.55 -16.87 -22.07
N VAL A 170 41.71 -16.04 -21.43
CA VAL A 170 40.71 -15.22 -22.13
C VAL A 170 41.37 -14.13 -22.98
N ALA A 171 42.47 -13.54 -22.53
CA ALA A 171 43.20 -12.55 -23.31
C ALA A 171 43.80 -13.15 -24.60
N GLU A 172 44.14 -14.43 -24.60
CA GLU A 172 44.62 -15.16 -25.83
C GLU A 172 43.44 -15.49 -26.76
N ARG A 173 42.22 -15.62 -26.23
CA ARG A 173 41.01 -16.00 -26.97
C ARG A 173 39.81 -15.13 -26.59
N PRO A 174 39.83 -13.85 -26.99
CA PRO A 174 38.85 -12.85 -26.50
C PRO A 174 37.41 -13.03 -27.02
N GLU A 175 37.21 -13.91 -27.98
CA GLU A 175 35.87 -14.21 -28.54
C GLU A 175 35.32 -15.58 -28.03
N GLU A 176 36.04 -16.27 -27.15
CA GLU A 176 35.59 -17.54 -26.58
C GLU A 176 34.50 -17.33 -25.52
N LEU A 177 33.26 -17.65 -25.90
CA LEU A 177 32.07 -17.33 -25.06
C LEU A 177 32.12 -17.99 -23.67
N GLU A 178 32.60 -19.24 -23.59
CA GLU A 178 32.69 -19.96 -22.31
C GLU A 178 33.75 -19.34 -21.40
N GLY A 179 34.88 -18.94 -21.96
CA GLY A 179 35.93 -18.22 -21.22
C GLY A 179 35.44 -16.90 -20.67
N LEU A 180 34.72 -16.10 -21.47
CA LEU A 180 34.15 -14.83 -21.04
C LEU A 180 33.10 -15.01 -19.93
N ALA A 181 32.20 -16.00 -20.07
CA ALA A 181 31.20 -16.30 -19.06
C ALA A 181 31.82 -16.74 -17.72
N LEU A 182 32.84 -17.61 -17.79
CA LEU A 182 33.60 -18.01 -16.61
C LEU A 182 34.33 -16.83 -15.96
N LEU A 183 34.93 -15.97 -16.77
CA LEU A 183 35.62 -14.79 -16.28
C LEU A 183 34.67 -13.82 -15.57
N ALA A 184 33.52 -13.52 -16.15
CA ALA A 184 32.52 -12.65 -15.54
C ALA A 184 32.10 -13.18 -14.16
N ARG A 185 31.80 -14.47 -14.06
CA ARG A 185 31.38 -15.11 -12.81
C ARG A 185 32.49 -15.09 -11.74
N ASN A 186 33.71 -15.45 -12.13
CA ASN A 186 34.80 -15.55 -11.17
C ASN A 186 35.33 -14.19 -10.72
N GLU A 187 35.32 -13.17 -11.59
CA GLU A 187 35.63 -11.79 -11.20
C GLU A 187 34.57 -11.24 -10.22
N ALA A 188 33.30 -11.55 -10.41
CA ALA A 188 32.25 -11.20 -9.46
C ALA A 188 32.47 -11.87 -8.09
N ALA A 189 32.87 -13.15 -8.07
CA ALA A 189 33.20 -13.89 -6.85
C ALA A 189 34.39 -13.29 -6.10
N LEU A 190 35.35 -12.70 -6.82
CA LEU A 190 36.49 -11.93 -6.24
C LEU A 190 36.04 -10.53 -5.76
N GLY A 191 34.82 -10.08 -6.03
CA GLY A 191 34.38 -8.71 -5.79
C GLY A 191 34.91 -7.69 -6.81
N ASN A 192 35.53 -8.16 -7.89
CA ASN A 192 36.05 -7.32 -8.98
C ASN A 192 34.94 -6.99 -9.98
N TYR A 193 33.85 -6.37 -9.51
CA TYR A 193 32.66 -6.15 -10.31
C TYR A 193 32.89 -5.38 -11.61
N ALA A 194 33.88 -4.46 -11.65
CA ALA A 194 34.20 -3.74 -12.88
C ALA A 194 34.72 -4.69 -13.96
N ALA A 195 35.58 -5.67 -13.58
CA ALA A 195 36.10 -6.67 -14.51
C ALA A 195 34.98 -7.69 -14.88
N ALA A 196 34.13 -8.04 -13.94
CA ALA A 196 32.98 -8.93 -14.22
C ALA A 196 32.01 -8.31 -15.23
N ILE A 197 31.65 -7.04 -15.05
CA ILE A 197 30.81 -6.29 -16.00
C ILE A 197 31.45 -6.21 -17.38
N ALA A 198 32.76 -5.88 -17.45
CA ALA A 198 33.47 -5.81 -18.72
C ALA A 198 33.54 -7.18 -19.43
N ALA A 199 33.70 -8.29 -18.69
CA ALA A 199 33.68 -9.63 -19.25
C ALA A 199 32.30 -10.02 -19.79
N GLN A 200 31.23 -9.65 -19.07
CA GLN A 200 29.86 -9.90 -19.52
C GLN A 200 29.48 -9.04 -20.74
N GLU A 201 29.90 -7.79 -20.79
CA GLU A 201 29.72 -6.94 -21.98
C GLU A 201 30.46 -7.50 -23.20
N ALA A 202 31.69 -8.01 -23.00
CA ALA A 202 32.44 -8.69 -24.04
C ALA A 202 31.75 -9.99 -24.52
N LEU A 203 31.16 -10.78 -23.60
CA LEU A 203 30.35 -11.94 -23.93
C LEU A 203 29.16 -11.59 -24.81
N ILE A 204 28.42 -10.56 -24.42
CA ILE A 204 27.29 -10.04 -25.19
C ILE A 204 27.73 -9.60 -26.60
N ALA A 205 28.84 -8.89 -26.69
CA ALA A 205 29.38 -8.42 -27.96
C ALA A 205 29.84 -9.56 -28.86
N ALA A 206 30.47 -10.62 -28.28
CA ALA A 206 30.98 -11.77 -29.02
C ALA A 206 29.86 -12.75 -29.47
N LYS A 207 28.72 -12.78 -28.74
CA LYS A 207 27.65 -13.77 -28.96
C LYS A 207 26.85 -13.53 -30.26
N GLY A 208 26.88 -12.33 -30.81
CA GLY A 208 26.19 -11.97 -32.05
C GLY A 208 24.65 -11.97 -31.95
N GLN A 209 24.06 -12.97 -31.33
CA GLN A 209 22.65 -13.02 -30.96
C GLN A 209 22.55 -13.29 -29.45
N THR A 210 22.06 -12.32 -28.73
CA THR A 210 21.88 -12.36 -27.26
C THR A 210 20.52 -12.92 -26.88
N ASP A 211 20.41 -13.42 -25.67
CA ASP A 211 19.14 -13.83 -25.06
C ASP A 211 18.83 -12.97 -23.81
N ALA A 212 17.66 -13.20 -23.22
CA ALA A 212 17.23 -12.44 -22.04
C ALA A 212 18.19 -12.63 -20.86
N ALA A 213 18.77 -13.82 -20.70
CA ALA A 213 19.68 -14.11 -19.59
C ALA A 213 20.97 -13.30 -19.68
N ASP A 214 21.51 -13.05 -20.88
CA ASP A 214 22.73 -12.28 -21.06
C ASP A 214 22.59 -10.85 -20.49
N HIS A 215 21.48 -10.21 -20.80
CA HIS A 215 21.17 -8.84 -20.35
C HIS A 215 20.77 -8.79 -18.88
N ARG A 216 20.02 -9.81 -18.39
CA ARG A 216 19.70 -9.95 -16.98
C ARG A 216 20.97 -10.12 -16.14
N ASP A 217 21.89 -10.98 -16.54
CA ASP A 217 23.13 -11.26 -15.82
C ASP A 217 24.01 -10.01 -15.77
N LEU A 218 24.08 -9.24 -16.87
CA LEU A 218 24.76 -7.96 -16.90
C LEU A 218 24.13 -6.95 -15.89
N ALA A 219 22.80 -6.85 -15.90
CA ALA A 219 22.09 -5.96 -14.98
C ALA A 219 22.32 -6.39 -13.52
N GLU A 220 22.29 -7.69 -13.23
CA GLU A 220 22.56 -8.22 -11.88
C GLU A 220 23.97 -7.87 -11.40
N LEU A 221 24.98 -8.06 -12.24
CA LEU A 221 26.35 -7.64 -11.95
C LEU A 221 26.44 -6.15 -11.62
N MET A 222 25.78 -5.30 -12.42
CA MET A 222 25.71 -3.86 -12.18
C MET A 222 25.06 -3.52 -10.84
N ILE A 223 23.95 -4.19 -10.51
CA ILE A 223 23.19 -3.98 -9.27
C ILE A 223 23.99 -4.41 -8.05
N VAL A 224 24.62 -5.58 -8.10
CA VAL A 224 25.46 -6.06 -7.00
C VAL A 224 26.66 -5.15 -6.80
N ALA A 225 27.28 -4.67 -7.89
CA ALA A 225 28.40 -3.73 -7.85
C ALA A 225 28.10 -2.39 -7.17
N THR A 226 26.82 -2.07 -6.97
CA THR A 226 26.34 -0.82 -6.35
C THR A 226 25.69 -1.04 -4.99
N GLY A 227 25.78 -2.26 -4.42
CA GLY A 227 25.12 -2.61 -3.17
C GLY A 227 23.59 -2.64 -3.30
N PHE A 228 23.10 -3.25 -4.36
CA PHE A 228 21.68 -3.39 -4.71
C PHE A 228 20.97 -2.09 -5.11
N TYR A 229 21.71 -1.04 -5.46
CA TYR A 229 21.12 0.11 -6.13
C TYR A 229 20.96 -0.18 -7.63
N VAL A 230 19.76 0.05 -8.17
CA VAL A 230 19.49 -0.13 -9.61
C VAL A 230 19.76 1.18 -10.33
N SER A 231 20.88 1.25 -11.03
CA SER A 231 21.29 2.42 -11.85
C SER A 231 20.44 2.56 -13.13
N PRO A 232 20.46 3.72 -13.80
CA PRO A 232 19.82 3.88 -15.11
C PRO A 232 20.35 2.91 -16.17
N GLU A 233 21.64 2.57 -16.11
CA GLU A 233 22.28 1.61 -17.00
C GLU A 233 21.77 0.20 -16.73
N ALA A 234 21.75 -0.22 -15.48
CA ALA A 234 21.17 -1.53 -15.09
C ALA A 234 19.68 -1.63 -15.43
N GLU A 235 18.90 -0.56 -15.25
CA GLU A 235 17.49 -0.52 -15.68
C GLU A 235 17.36 -0.74 -17.19
N THR A 236 18.26 -0.21 -17.99
CA THR A 236 18.25 -0.40 -19.44
C THR A 236 18.42 -1.87 -19.80
N GLU A 237 19.38 -2.54 -19.19
CA GLU A 237 19.63 -3.97 -19.40
C GLU A 237 18.44 -4.84 -18.93
N LEU A 238 17.84 -4.53 -17.77
CA LEU A 238 16.62 -5.21 -17.31
C LEU A 238 15.47 -5.08 -18.30
N ARG A 239 15.29 -3.90 -18.89
CA ARG A 239 14.24 -3.66 -19.89
C ARG A 239 14.49 -4.41 -21.20
N ILE A 240 15.75 -4.57 -21.62
CA ILE A 240 16.12 -5.37 -22.76
C ILE A 240 15.79 -6.85 -22.46
N ALA A 241 16.22 -7.37 -21.31
CA ALA A 241 15.90 -8.73 -20.88
C ALA A 241 14.39 -8.99 -20.89
N LEU A 242 13.58 -8.11 -20.29
CA LEU A 242 12.13 -8.23 -20.24
C LEU A 242 11.44 -8.05 -21.61
N SER A 243 12.09 -7.39 -22.57
CA SER A 243 11.58 -7.31 -23.94
C SER A 243 11.73 -8.64 -24.69
N MET A 244 12.71 -9.46 -24.30
CA MET A 244 12.98 -10.80 -24.86
C MET A 244 12.22 -11.89 -24.11
N ASP A 245 12.23 -11.82 -22.79
CA ASP A 245 11.45 -12.71 -21.90
C ASP A 245 10.67 -11.89 -20.87
N PRO A 246 9.38 -11.59 -21.13
CA PRO A 246 8.53 -10.84 -20.20
C PRO A 246 8.30 -11.50 -18.84
N ASN A 247 8.62 -12.80 -18.71
CA ASN A 247 8.43 -13.59 -17.51
C ASN A 247 9.74 -13.87 -16.75
N ASP A 248 10.86 -13.25 -17.13
CA ASP A 248 12.11 -13.42 -16.39
C ASP A 248 11.94 -12.90 -14.95
N GLY A 249 11.88 -13.84 -14.00
CA GLY A 249 11.56 -13.55 -12.60
C GLY A 249 12.61 -12.67 -11.90
N ALA A 250 13.89 -12.84 -12.20
CA ALA A 250 14.96 -12.03 -11.63
C ALA A 250 14.91 -10.60 -12.18
N ALA A 251 14.68 -10.43 -13.48
CA ALA A 251 14.53 -9.12 -14.08
C ALA A 251 13.30 -8.37 -13.55
N LEU A 252 12.17 -9.06 -13.37
CA LEU A 252 10.96 -8.50 -12.74
C LEU A 252 11.21 -8.08 -11.28
N TYR A 253 11.93 -8.90 -10.53
CA TYR A 253 12.30 -8.57 -9.14
C TYR A 253 13.14 -7.29 -9.07
N PHE A 254 14.21 -7.21 -9.85
CA PHE A 254 15.09 -6.03 -9.85
C PHE A 254 14.42 -4.77 -10.41
N LEU A 255 13.54 -4.92 -11.40
CA LEU A 255 12.74 -3.78 -11.89
C LEU A 255 11.77 -3.28 -10.79
N GLY A 256 11.17 -4.20 -10.02
CA GLY A 256 10.39 -3.87 -8.84
C GLY A 256 11.20 -3.16 -7.76
N LEU A 257 12.44 -3.60 -7.52
CA LEU A 257 13.38 -2.95 -6.61
C LEU A 257 13.73 -1.52 -7.06
N MET A 258 13.92 -1.31 -8.35
CA MET A 258 14.13 0.03 -8.91
C MET A 258 12.93 0.95 -8.62
N PHE A 259 11.70 0.47 -8.84
CA PHE A 259 10.51 1.26 -8.52
C PHE A 259 10.36 1.54 -7.02
N GLN A 260 10.73 0.58 -6.15
CA GLN A 260 10.79 0.78 -4.70
C GLN A 260 11.75 1.91 -4.33
N GLN A 261 12.96 1.91 -4.89
CA GLN A 261 13.97 2.95 -4.69
C GLN A 261 13.52 4.32 -5.19
N ALA A 262 12.71 4.35 -6.25
CA ALA A 262 12.08 5.55 -6.78
C ALA A 262 10.85 6.02 -5.97
N GLY A 263 10.43 5.29 -4.91
CA GLY A 263 9.23 5.59 -4.14
C GLY A 263 7.92 5.27 -4.87
N ARG A 264 7.97 4.49 -5.95
CA ARG A 264 6.82 4.06 -6.75
C ARG A 264 6.33 2.70 -6.25
N TYR A 265 5.89 2.67 -4.99
CA TYR A 265 5.40 1.45 -4.34
C TYR A 265 4.21 0.81 -5.06
N ASP A 266 3.40 1.62 -5.75
CA ASP A 266 2.32 1.17 -6.64
C ASP A 266 2.85 0.26 -7.75
N ARG A 267 3.97 0.63 -8.40
CA ARG A 267 4.61 -0.14 -9.45
C ARG A 267 5.35 -1.37 -8.89
N THR A 268 6.02 -1.20 -7.76
CA THR A 268 6.67 -2.32 -7.06
C THR A 268 5.66 -3.42 -6.75
N PHE A 269 4.53 -3.05 -6.15
CA PHE A 269 3.47 -4.02 -5.81
C PHE A 269 2.90 -4.70 -7.05
N ALA A 270 2.64 -3.93 -8.12
CA ALA A 270 2.10 -4.47 -9.37
C ALA A 270 3.02 -5.50 -10.06
N LEU A 271 4.35 -5.41 -9.84
CA LEU A 271 5.31 -6.39 -10.35
C LEU A 271 5.51 -7.56 -9.38
N TRP A 272 5.64 -7.28 -8.08
CA TRP A 272 6.03 -8.28 -7.10
C TRP A 272 4.89 -9.22 -6.69
N GLN A 273 3.63 -8.75 -6.68
CA GLN A 273 2.50 -9.61 -6.33
C GLN A 273 2.35 -10.78 -7.30
N PRO A 274 2.18 -10.57 -8.62
CA PRO A 274 2.05 -11.69 -9.56
C PRO A 274 3.33 -12.55 -9.63
N LEU A 275 4.51 -11.93 -9.48
CA LEU A 275 5.78 -12.65 -9.42
C LEU A 275 5.83 -13.59 -8.21
N LEU A 276 5.38 -13.15 -7.03
CA LEU A 276 5.33 -13.97 -5.82
C LEU A 276 4.33 -15.11 -5.97
N GLU A 277 3.18 -14.86 -6.60
CA GLU A 277 2.13 -15.86 -6.79
C GLU A 277 2.50 -16.92 -7.83
N GLY A 278 3.23 -16.52 -8.87
CA GLY A 278 3.64 -17.38 -9.97
C GLY A 278 5.00 -18.09 -9.79
N SER A 279 5.80 -17.68 -8.79
CA SER A 279 7.15 -18.25 -8.60
C SER A 279 7.13 -19.51 -7.73
N PRO A 280 8.02 -20.47 -8.01
CA PRO A 280 8.23 -21.58 -7.10
C PRO A 280 8.81 -21.08 -5.76
N PRO A 281 8.49 -21.73 -4.63
CA PRO A 281 8.97 -21.32 -3.30
C PRO A 281 10.50 -21.22 -3.17
N SER A 282 11.22 -21.99 -3.99
CA SER A 282 12.69 -22.02 -4.04
C SER A 282 13.32 -20.85 -4.81
N ALA A 283 12.53 -20.03 -5.49
CA ALA A 283 13.07 -18.92 -6.26
C ALA A 283 13.71 -17.86 -5.30
N PRO A 284 14.93 -17.36 -5.62
CA PRO A 284 15.71 -16.50 -4.71
C PRO A 284 14.98 -15.22 -4.27
N TRP A 285 14.12 -14.68 -5.11
CA TRP A 285 13.36 -13.46 -4.83
C TRP A 285 12.12 -13.68 -3.94
N VAL A 286 11.62 -14.92 -3.82
CA VAL A 286 10.40 -15.22 -3.06
C VAL A 286 10.51 -14.82 -1.59
N PRO A 287 11.52 -15.25 -0.81
CA PRO A 287 11.65 -14.83 0.59
C PRO A 287 11.84 -13.32 0.73
N LEU A 288 12.56 -12.69 -0.20
CA LEU A 288 12.81 -11.25 -0.20
C LEU A 288 11.53 -10.45 -0.42
N ILE A 289 10.73 -10.86 -1.41
CA ILE A 289 9.43 -10.23 -1.69
C ILE A 289 8.45 -10.46 -0.53
N ARG A 290 8.34 -11.68 -0.03
CA ARG A 290 7.43 -12.01 1.09
C ARG A 290 7.69 -11.14 2.31
N GLY A 291 8.96 -10.89 2.62
CA GLY A 291 9.35 -10.03 3.75
C GLY A 291 8.97 -8.56 3.58
N GLN A 292 8.83 -8.08 2.35
CA GLN A 292 8.66 -6.65 2.08
C GLN A 292 7.26 -6.27 1.55
N ILE A 293 6.57 -7.18 0.85
CA ILE A 293 5.33 -6.87 0.12
C ILE A 293 4.19 -6.32 1.00
N PRO A 294 4.01 -6.72 2.31
CA PRO A 294 2.98 -6.12 3.14
C PRO A 294 3.23 -4.63 3.41
N ALA A 295 4.50 -4.25 3.64
CA ALA A 295 4.90 -2.86 3.82
C ALA A 295 4.74 -2.06 2.52
N ILE A 296 5.15 -2.64 1.39
CA ILE A 296 4.98 -2.05 0.05
C ILE A 296 3.50 -1.81 -0.27
N ALA A 297 2.63 -2.78 0.00
CA ALA A 297 1.18 -2.64 -0.19
C ALA A 297 0.61 -1.48 0.65
N SER A 298 1.01 -1.40 1.92
CA SER A 298 0.60 -0.31 2.81
C SER A 298 1.04 1.06 2.28
N LEU A 299 2.29 1.19 1.82
CA LEU A 299 2.83 2.43 1.24
C LEU A 299 2.17 2.79 -0.11
N ALA A 300 1.72 1.78 -0.86
CA ALA A 300 0.93 1.95 -2.08
C ALA A 300 -0.55 2.29 -1.83
N GLY A 301 -1.02 2.23 -0.57
CA GLY A 301 -2.42 2.41 -0.22
C GLY A 301 -3.31 1.22 -0.59
N ILE A 302 -2.73 0.04 -0.75
CA ILE A 302 -3.40 -1.20 -1.14
C ILE A 302 -3.65 -2.05 0.10
N ARG A 303 -4.88 -2.55 0.25
CA ARG A 303 -5.19 -3.57 1.26
C ARG A 303 -4.74 -4.92 0.73
N TYR A 304 -3.74 -5.49 1.35
CA TYR A 304 -3.17 -6.77 0.96
C TYR A 304 -2.98 -7.67 2.17
N VAL A 305 -3.41 -8.91 2.03
CA VAL A 305 -3.15 -9.98 2.99
C VAL A 305 -2.20 -10.95 2.31
N LEU A 306 -1.04 -11.14 2.92
CA LEU A 306 -0.03 -12.05 2.38
C LEU A 306 -0.59 -13.48 2.45
N PRO A 307 -0.70 -14.21 1.32
CA PRO A 307 -1.09 -15.61 1.35
C PRO A 307 -0.13 -16.43 2.22
N GLU A 308 -0.66 -17.41 2.93
CA GLU A 308 0.18 -18.36 3.67
C GLU A 308 1.18 -19.00 2.71
N GLY A 309 2.44 -19.12 3.16
CA GLY A 309 3.51 -19.66 2.32
C GLY A 309 3.22 -21.12 1.93
N ARG A 310 3.41 -21.43 0.66
CA ARG A 310 3.41 -22.83 0.21
C ARG A 310 4.74 -23.43 0.59
N GLY A 311 4.73 -24.39 1.50
CA GLY A 311 5.93 -25.12 1.94
C GLY A 311 6.43 -24.72 3.34
N PRO A 312 7.47 -25.39 3.83
CA PRO A 312 8.02 -25.17 5.17
C PRO A 312 8.62 -23.76 5.29
N THR A 313 8.43 -23.14 6.46
CA THR A 313 9.08 -21.86 6.79
C THR A 313 10.57 -22.06 7.10
N VAL A 314 11.33 -20.96 7.20
CA VAL A 314 12.73 -21.02 7.63
C VAL A 314 12.84 -21.60 9.04
N GLU A 315 11.88 -21.27 9.92
CA GLU A 315 11.77 -21.83 11.27
C GLU A 315 11.47 -23.33 11.24
N ASP A 316 10.59 -23.79 10.34
CA ASP A 316 10.31 -25.22 10.17
C ASP A 316 11.54 -25.99 9.69
N LEU A 317 12.33 -25.39 8.78
CA LEU A 317 13.57 -25.98 8.29
C LEU A 317 14.64 -26.05 9.39
N ALA A 318 14.80 -24.98 10.18
CA ALA A 318 15.72 -24.96 11.31
C ALA A 318 15.30 -25.97 12.40
N ALA A 319 14.01 -26.04 12.70
CA ALA A 319 13.47 -27.04 13.63
C ALA A 319 13.70 -28.47 13.11
N ALA A 320 13.56 -28.68 11.79
CA ALA A 320 13.82 -29.98 11.16
C ALA A 320 15.29 -30.41 11.20
N GLU A 321 16.24 -29.46 11.24
CA GLU A 321 17.68 -29.74 11.40
C GLU A 321 18.00 -30.33 12.79
N GLU A 322 17.27 -29.89 13.81
CA GLU A 322 17.42 -30.37 15.20
C GLU A 322 16.66 -31.67 15.48
N MET A 323 15.75 -32.12 14.59
CA MET A 323 14.98 -33.36 14.74
C MET A 323 15.82 -34.63 14.52
N SER A 324 15.40 -35.72 15.13
CA SER A 324 15.91 -37.06 14.78
C SER A 324 15.56 -37.39 13.32
N LEU A 325 16.32 -38.31 12.72
CA LEU A 325 16.05 -38.76 11.34
C LEU A 325 14.65 -39.35 11.18
N GLU A 326 14.16 -40.03 12.23
CA GLU A 326 12.83 -40.65 12.26
C GLU A 326 11.73 -39.61 12.35
N ASP A 327 11.86 -38.63 13.26
CA ASP A 327 10.89 -37.54 13.40
C ASP A 327 10.84 -36.65 12.14
N ARG A 328 12.00 -36.40 11.53
CA ARG A 328 12.09 -35.64 10.26
C ARG A 328 11.40 -36.40 9.11
N ALA A 329 11.59 -37.71 9.02
CA ALA A 329 10.93 -38.53 8.01
C ALA A 329 9.39 -38.51 8.20
N ALA A 330 8.91 -38.65 9.43
CA ALA A 330 7.49 -38.57 9.74
C ALA A 330 6.89 -37.17 9.42
N MET A 331 7.63 -36.09 9.69
CA MET A 331 7.22 -34.74 9.33
C MET A 331 7.10 -34.57 7.81
N ILE A 332 8.09 -35.04 7.04
CA ILE A 332 8.09 -34.97 5.58
C ILE A 332 6.90 -35.79 5.03
N GLU A 333 6.67 -36.97 5.55
CA GLU A 333 5.54 -37.80 5.12
C GLU A 333 4.20 -37.11 5.38
N GLY A 334 4.05 -36.45 6.55
CA GLY A 334 2.86 -35.66 6.87
C GLY A 334 2.66 -34.46 5.91
N MET A 335 3.72 -33.75 5.56
CA MET A 335 3.64 -32.64 4.59
C MET A 335 3.26 -33.15 3.19
N VAL A 336 3.84 -34.25 2.74
CA VAL A 336 3.54 -34.85 1.42
C VAL A 336 2.09 -35.34 1.38
N GLN A 337 1.60 -35.94 2.48
CA GLN A 337 0.20 -36.35 2.58
C GLN A 337 -0.74 -35.14 2.55
N GLY A 338 -0.41 -34.05 3.27
CA GLY A 338 -1.20 -32.82 3.25
C GLY A 338 -1.26 -32.18 1.87
N LEU A 339 -0.16 -32.22 1.09
CA LEU A 339 -0.13 -31.78 -0.31
C LEU A 339 -1.02 -32.66 -1.18
N ALA A 340 -0.96 -33.97 -1.02
CA ALA A 340 -1.80 -34.91 -1.75
C ALA A 340 -3.30 -34.69 -1.48
N ASP A 341 -3.69 -34.54 -0.23
CA ASP A 341 -5.09 -34.29 0.17
C ASP A 341 -5.61 -32.96 -0.40
N ARG A 342 -4.77 -31.93 -0.40
CA ARG A 342 -5.13 -30.62 -0.97
C ARG A 342 -5.33 -30.74 -2.49
N LEU A 343 -4.41 -31.37 -3.22
CA LEU A 343 -4.51 -31.52 -4.66
C LEU A 343 -5.72 -32.38 -5.06
N ALA A 344 -6.02 -33.43 -4.30
CA ALA A 344 -7.20 -34.27 -4.51
C ALA A 344 -8.53 -33.51 -4.29
N THR A 345 -8.58 -32.53 -3.36
CA THR A 345 -9.82 -31.85 -3.00
C THR A 345 -10.02 -30.51 -3.70
N GLN A 346 -8.93 -29.77 -3.94
CA GLN A 346 -8.97 -28.38 -4.44
C GLN A 346 -8.31 -28.25 -5.83
N GLY A 347 -7.59 -29.28 -6.27
CA GLY A 347 -6.71 -29.19 -7.42
C GLY A 347 -5.50 -28.28 -7.14
N GLY A 348 -4.79 -27.91 -8.20
CA GLY A 348 -3.64 -27.02 -8.11
C GLY A 348 -2.94 -26.84 -9.45
N PRO A 349 -1.95 -25.94 -9.55
CA PRO A 349 -1.15 -25.76 -10.75
C PRO A 349 -0.27 -26.99 -11.04
N PRO A 350 0.18 -27.18 -12.29
CA PRO A 350 0.98 -28.36 -12.68
C PRO A 350 2.25 -28.54 -11.84
N GLU A 351 2.84 -27.46 -11.36
CA GLU A 351 4.05 -27.46 -10.53
C GLU A 351 3.82 -28.16 -9.19
N ASP A 352 2.65 -27.97 -8.57
CA ASP A 352 2.30 -28.62 -7.31
C ASP A 352 2.15 -30.14 -7.49
N TRP A 353 1.57 -30.57 -8.62
CA TRP A 353 1.49 -31.98 -9.01
C TRP A 353 2.89 -32.58 -9.26
N ALA A 354 3.74 -31.85 -9.99
CA ALA A 354 5.11 -32.25 -10.23
C ALA A 354 5.90 -32.41 -8.92
N GLN A 355 5.72 -31.46 -7.96
CA GLN A 355 6.34 -31.54 -6.65
C GLN A 355 5.88 -32.77 -5.86
N LEU A 356 4.57 -33.08 -5.88
CA LEU A 356 4.04 -34.27 -5.22
C LEU A 356 4.60 -35.56 -5.82
N ILE A 357 4.70 -35.66 -7.17
CA ILE A 357 5.28 -36.82 -7.86
C ILE A 357 6.72 -37.01 -7.42
N VAL A 358 7.55 -35.95 -7.44
CA VAL A 358 8.94 -36.01 -6.99
C VAL A 358 9.04 -36.43 -5.52
N ALA A 359 8.23 -35.83 -4.64
CA ALA A 359 8.25 -36.13 -3.21
C ALA A 359 7.91 -37.60 -2.92
N GLN A 360 6.89 -38.13 -3.59
CA GLN A 360 6.52 -39.57 -3.48
C GLN A 360 7.63 -40.50 -3.99
N ALA A 361 8.26 -40.12 -5.11
CA ALA A 361 9.39 -40.94 -5.67
C ALA A 361 10.59 -40.91 -4.73
N VAL A 362 10.95 -39.76 -4.16
CA VAL A 362 12.06 -39.61 -3.19
C VAL A 362 11.78 -40.40 -1.88
N LEU A 363 10.53 -40.45 -1.43
CA LEU A 363 10.11 -41.30 -0.31
C LEU A 363 10.09 -42.80 -0.65
N GLY A 364 10.48 -43.19 -1.84
CA GLY A 364 10.49 -44.60 -2.31
C GLY A 364 9.10 -45.15 -2.66
N GLN A 365 8.07 -44.30 -2.72
CA GLN A 365 6.68 -44.71 -3.02
C GLN A 365 6.41 -44.63 -4.53
N GLN A 366 7.19 -45.35 -5.31
CA GLN A 366 7.18 -45.29 -6.79
C GLN A 366 5.81 -45.58 -7.42
N GLU A 367 5.04 -46.54 -6.86
CA GLU A 367 3.71 -46.88 -7.36
C GLU A 367 2.73 -45.70 -7.20
N ARG A 368 2.81 -44.98 -6.05
CA ARG A 368 2.00 -43.77 -5.81
C ARG A 368 2.43 -42.61 -6.70
N ALA A 369 3.75 -42.42 -6.86
CA ALA A 369 4.28 -41.39 -7.76
C ALA A 369 3.78 -41.61 -9.20
N GLN A 370 3.75 -42.86 -9.68
CA GLN A 370 3.24 -43.21 -10.98
C GLN A 370 1.74 -42.95 -11.11
N ALA A 371 0.94 -43.35 -10.13
CA ALA A 371 -0.51 -43.09 -10.13
C ALA A 371 -0.85 -41.59 -10.19
N ILE A 372 -0.12 -40.77 -9.42
CA ILE A 372 -0.30 -39.30 -9.42
C ILE A 372 0.14 -38.71 -10.77
N LEU A 373 1.22 -39.21 -11.36
CA LEU A 373 1.66 -38.79 -12.70
C LEU A 373 0.61 -39.07 -13.77
N ASP A 374 -0.01 -40.22 -13.73
CA ASP A 374 -1.03 -40.64 -14.71
C ASP A 374 -2.30 -39.77 -14.53
N GLU A 375 -2.72 -39.50 -13.27
CA GLU A 375 -3.80 -38.58 -12.97
C GLU A 375 -3.50 -37.14 -13.41
N ALA A 376 -2.28 -36.64 -13.14
CA ALA A 376 -1.84 -35.32 -13.57
C ALA A 376 -1.89 -35.16 -15.10
N ARG A 377 -1.45 -36.19 -15.85
CA ARG A 377 -1.54 -36.19 -17.32
C ARG A 377 -2.98 -36.13 -17.83
N GLU A 378 -3.91 -36.79 -17.13
CA GLU A 378 -5.33 -36.75 -17.48
C GLU A 378 -5.93 -35.37 -17.16
N VAL A 379 -5.66 -34.81 -15.98
CA VAL A 379 -6.15 -33.49 -15.56
C VAL A 379 -5.66 -32.37 -16.47
N PHE A 380 -4.43 -32.46 -16.96
CA PHE A 380 -3.79 -31.42 -17.76
C PHE A 380 -3.63 -31.80 -19.23
N GLN A 381 -4.45 -32.72 -19.76
CA GLN A 381 -4.34 -33.25 -21.13
C GLN A 381 -4.34 -32.18 -22.23
N ASP A 382 -5.01 -31.05 -21.99
CA ASP A 382 -5.12 -29.91 -22.93
C ASP A 382 -4.00 -28.88 -22.78
N ARG A 383 -3.05 -29.09 -21.85
CA ARG A 383 -1.96 -28.16 -21.54
C ARG A 383 -0.59 -28.72 -21.88
N ALA A 384 -0.08 -28.37 -23.08
CA ALA A 384 1.21 -28.87 -23.58
C ALA A 384 2.40 -28.50 -22.65
N ASP A 385 2.39 -27.32 -22.02
CA ASP A 385 3.39 -26.87 -21.04
C ASP A 385 3.45 -27.80 -19.81
N ALA A 386 2.30 -28.15 -19.26
CA ALA A 386 2.18 -29.05 -18.12
C ALA A 386 2.62 -30.47 -18.47
N LEU A 387 2.19 -31.00 -19.64
CA LEU A 387 2.60 -32.30 -20.09
C LEU A 387 4.12 -32.42 -20.30
N ASN A 388 4.76 -31.36 -20.83
CA ASN A 388 6.21 -31.29 -20.95
C ASN A 388 6.93 -31.30 -19.59
N LEU A 389 6.34 -30.61 -18.57
CA LEU A 389 6.85 -30.65 -17.20
C LEU A 389 6.79 -32.05 -16.63
N PHE A 390 5.64 -32.71 -16.73
CA PHE A 390 5.45 -34.09 -16.23
C PHE A 390 6.34 -35.13 -16.95
N GLN A 391 6.57 -34.93 -18.22
CA GLN A 391 7.48 -35.79 -18.97
C GLN A 391 8.93 -35.69 -18.47
N ARG A 392 9.41 -34.49 -18.17
CA ARG A 392 10.74 -34.32 -17.58
C ARG A 392 10.81 -34.92 -16.19
N VAL A 393 9.82 -34.65 -15.33
CA VAL A 393 9.76 -35.25 -13.99
C VAL A 393 9.74 -36.75 -14.02
N ALA A 394 8.96 -37.33 -14.93
CA ALA A 394 8.92 -38.80 -15.12
C ALA A 394 10.30 -39.37 -15.52
N ALA A 395 10.97 -38.72 -16.45
CA ALA A 395 12.31 -39.15 -16.89
C ALA A 395 13.34 -39.07 -15.75
N ASP A 396 13.32 -37.98 -14.98
CA ASP A 396 14.24 -37.75 -13.86
C ASP A 396 14.02 -38.71 -12.68
N GLN A 397 12.77 -39.14 -12.46
CA GLN A 397 12.39 -40.04 -11.36
C GLN A 397 12.29 -41.52 -11.81
N GLY A 398 12.56 -41.82 -13.08
CA GLY A 398 12.47 -43.16 -13.61
C GLY A 398 11.06 -43.74 -13.70
N LEU A 399 10.04 -42.86 -13.80
CA LEU A 399 8.61 -43.17 -13.97
C LEU A 399 8.30 -43.38 -15.48
N ARG A 400 7.15 -44.01 -15.80
CA ARG A 400 6.76 -44.32 -17.18
C ARG A 400 5.67 -43.46 -17.76
#